data_d69809c41ed4b1e1e24bb5a53c768d68
#
_entry.id   d69809c41ed4b1e1e24bb5a53c768d68
#
_cell.length_a   1.000
_cell.length_b   1.000
_cell.length_c   1.000
_cell.angle_alpha   90.00
_cell.angle_beta   90.00
_cell.angle_gamma   90.00
#
_symmetry.space_group_name_H-M   'P 1'
#
loop_
_entity.id
_entity.type
_entity.pdbx_description
1 polymer ?
#
loop_
_entity_poly.entity_id
_entity_poly.type
_entity_poly.pdbx_seq_one_letter_code
_entity_poly.pdbx_strand_id
1 'polypeptide(L)'
;ADIEKALAEGKHAALVTIEGPTGLRGDPEIFREFYNFGIRIFGLAWHDSDLACCNKVLDEGREDTGLTEKGKEIVKFGNELGIIFDVSHISDKSFWDLIEIAKKPIIATHSNFRAVCNHSRNLTDDMFRAICRSGGVAGFNMCAPFVGEDPDLDTCADHFIIHSCKCICI
;
A
#
# COMPACT_ATOMS: atom_id res chain seq x y z
N ALA A 1 -0.62 -10.37 -19.32
CA ALA A 1 -0.43 -11.55 -20.20
C ALA A 1 -0.44 -12.85 -19.41
N ASP A 2 0.44 -13.06 -18.42
CA ASP A 2 0.53 -14.36 -17.72
C ASP A 2 -0.65 -14.64 -16.79
N ILE A 3 -1.15 -13.61 -16.10
CA ILE A 3 -2.35 -13.72 -15.25
C ILE A 3 -3.58 -14.01 -16.12
N GLU A 4 -3.80 -13.26 -17.18
CA GLU A 4 -4.92 -13.46 -18.11
C GLU A 4 -4.90 -14.84 -18.73
N LYS A 5 -3.71 -15.32 -19.13
CA LYS A 5 -3.52 -16.68 -19.65
C LYS A 5 -3.87 -17.72 -18.59
N ALA A 6 -3.37 -17.59 -17.36
CA ALA A 6 -3.68 -18.53 -16.29
C ALA A 6 -5.19 -18.59 -16.02
N LEU A 7 -5.85 -17.42 -15.94
CA LEU A 7 -7.30 -17.36 -15.75
C LEU A 7 -8.08 -17.98 -16.92
N ALA A 8 -7.67 -17.72 -18.17
CA ALA A 8 -8.29 -18.32 -19.34
C ALA A 8 -8.13 -19.87 -19.40
N GLU A 9 -7.07 -20.39 -18.78
CA GLU A 9 -6.83 -21.83 -18.63
C GLU A 9 -7.49 -22.43 -17.37
N GLY A 10 -8.31 -21.67 -16.62
CA GLY A 10 -8.94 -22.10 -15.38
C GLY A 10 -7.95 -22.29 -14.22
N LYS A 11 -6.77 -21.67 -14.30
CA LYS A 11 -5.72 -21.74 -13.29
C LYS A 11 -5.76 -20.51 -12.37
N HIS A 12 -5.14 -20.64 -11.21
CA HIS A 12 -4.88 -19.52 -10.32
C HIS A 12 -3.57 -18.83 -10.70
N ALA A 13 -3.52 -17.51 -10.52
CA ALA A 13 -2.30 -16.74 -10.64
C ALA A 13 -1.90 -16.20 -9.26
N ALA A 14 -0.61 -16.16 -8.96
CA ALA A 14 -0.06 -15.59 -7.75
C ALA A 14 1.01 -14.54 -8.11
N LEU A 15 0.97 -13.40 -7.40
CA LEU A 15 2.01 -12.38 -7.46
C LEU A 15 2.86 -12.47 -6.21
N VAL A 16 4.18 -12.46 -6.38
CA VAL A 16 5.10 -12.40 -5.24
C VAL A 16 5.22 -10.95 -4.81
N THR A 17 5.03 -10.71 -3.51
CA THR A 17 5.11 -9.39 -2.88
C THR A 17 6.12 -9.41 -1.74
N ILE A 18 6.72 -8.26 -1.45
CA ILE A 18 7.49 -8.01 -0.24
C ILE A 18 6.74 -6.99 0.61
N GLU A 19 6.51 -7.35 1.87
CA GLU A 19 5.97 -6.48 2.90
C GLU A 19 7.11 -5.95 3.77
N GLY A 20 7.55 -4.73 3.44
CA GLY A 20 8.66 -4.07 4.12
C GLY A 20 10.05 -4.38 3.54
N PRO A 21 10.94 -3.38 3.55
CA PRO A 21 12.20 -3.39 2.80
C PRO A 21 13.41 -3.88 3.60
N THR A 22 13.24 -4.59 4.70
CA THR A 22 14.32 -4.88 5.67
C THR A 22 15.58 -5.51 5.04
N GLY A 23 15.40 -6.30 3.99
CA GLY A 23 16.53 -6.92 3.27
C GLY A 23 17.18 -6.02 2.20
N LEU A 24 16.55 -4.90 1.84
CA LEU A 24 16.98 -4.06 0.71
C LEU A 24 18.09 -3.09 1.06
N ARG A 25 18.15 -2.59 2.30
CA ARG A 25 19.11 -1.60 2.79
C ARG A 25 19.19 -0.31 1.94
N GLY A 26 18.13 -0.02 1.17
CA GLY A 26 18.08 1.11 0.25
C GLY A 26 19.02 0.96 -0.96
N ASP A 27 19.39 -0.26 -1.34
CA ASP A 27 20.28 -0.55 -2.45
C ASP A 27 19.47 -0.89 -3.73
N PRO A 28 19.55 -0.08 -4.80
CA PRO A 28 18.85 -0.32 -6.06
C PRO A 28 19.24 -1.65 -6.75
N GLU A 29 20.47 -2.12 -6.59
CA GLU A 29 20.89 -3.40 -7.20
C GLU A 29 20.24 -4.60 -6.50
N ILE A 30 20.14 -4.56 -5.15
CA ILE A 30 19.38 -5.58 -4.40
C ILE A 30 17.90 -5.52 -4.80
N PHE A 31 17.34 -4.32 -5.02
CA PHE A 31 15.96 -4.15 -5.48
C PHE A 31 15.76 -4.77 -6.88
N ARG A 32 16.75 -4.63 -7.78
CA ARG A 32 16.75 -5.28 -9.10
C ARG A 32 16.75 -6.80 -8.97
N GLU A 33 17.53 -7.37 -8.04
CA GLU A 33 17.55 -8.81 -7.80
C GLU A 33 16.17 -9.31 -7.31
N PHE A 34 15.49 -8.57 -6.43
CA PHE A 34 14.12 -8.90 -6.02
C PHE A 34 13.17 -8.92 -7.22
N TYR A 35 13.29 -7.94 -8.12
CA TYR A 35 12.52 -7.93 -9.36
C TYR A 35 12.83 -9.16 -10.24
N ASN A 36 14.10 -9.55 -10.37
CA ASN A 36 14.53 -10.71 -11.12
C ASN A 36 14.01 -12.02 -10.52
N PHE A 37 13.87 -12.11 -9.20
CA PHE A 37 13.21 -13.21 -8.49
C PHE A 37 11.69 -13.27 -8.71
N GLY A 38 11.10 -12.31 -9.40
CA GLY A 38 9.68 -12.30 -9.71
C GLY A 38 8.81 -11.43 -8.80
N ILE A 39 9.39 -10.66 -7.89
CA ILE A 39 8.65 -9.71 -7.06
C ILE A 39 8.10 -8.60 -7.95
N ARG A 40 6.81 -8.28 -7.80
CA ARG A 40 6.10 -7.26 -8.59
C ARG A 40 5.38 -6.23 -7.74
N ILE A 41 5.18 -6.51 -6.46
CA ILE A 41 4.55 -5.62 -5.49
C ILE A 41 5.54 -5.42 -4.35
N PHE A 42 5.71 -4.16 -3.91
CA PHE A 42 6.71 -3.80 -2.93
C PHE A 42 6.18 -2.78 -1.90
N GLY A 43 6.16 -3.19 -0.62
CA GLY A 43 5.87 -2.32 0.52
C GLY A 43 7.13 -1.60 1.00
N LEU A 44 7.05 -0.28 1.18
CA LEU A 44 8.18 0.57 1.57
C LEU A 44 8.48 0.56 3.06
N ALA A 45 7.55 0.11 3.88
CA ALA A 45 7.72 -0.05 5.33
C ALA A 45 6.76 -1.13 5.86
N TRP A 46 7.15 -1.82 6.90
CA TRP A 46 6.32 -2.55 7.86
C TRP A 46 6.53 -1.96 9.28
N HIS A 47 7.77 -1.60 9.59
CA HIS A 47 8.22 -0.66 10.61
C HIS A 47 8.92 0.50 9.91
N ASP A 48 9.41 1.50 10.65
CA ASP A 48 10.32 2.50 10.11
C ASP A 48 11.50 1.80 9.43
N SER A 49 11.83 2.30 8.27
CA SER A 49 12.85 1.70 7.43
C SER A 49 13.81 2.76 6.89
N ASP A 50 14.86 2.33 6.23
CA ASP A 50 15.75 3.24 5.49
C ASP A 50 15.04 3.95 4.32
N LEU A 51 13.78 3.56 3.99
CA LEU A 51 13.05 4.09 2.84
C LEU A 51 11.90 5.01 3.24
N ALA A 52 11.18 4.69 4.33
CA ALA A 52 9.94 5.38 4.68
C ALA A 52 9.64 5.30 6.18
N CYS A 53 8.96 6.31 6.70
CA CYS A 53 8.25 6.22 7.96
C CYS A 53 7.06 5.28 7.86
N CYS A 54 6.83 4.48 8.90
CA CYS A 54 5.62 3.67 9.01
C CYS A 54 4.50 4.42 9.75
N ASN A 55 3.29 3.92 9.67
CA ASN A 55 2.10 4.51 10.30
C ASN A 55 2.20 4.64 11.83
N LYS A 56 3.05 3.86 12.50
CA LYS A 56 3.22 3.91 13.96
C LYS A 56 3.71 5.28 14.48
N VAL A 57 4.35 6.09 13.64
CA VAL A 57 4.76 7.46 14.02
C VAL A 57 3.56 8.29 14.52
N LEU A 58 2.36 8.03 13.99
CA LEU A 58 1.13 8.71 14.40
C LEU A 58 0.69 8.26 15.80
N ASP A 59 0.73 6.95 16.08
CA ASP A 59 0.34 6.37 17.36
C ASP A 59 1.33 6.74 18.48
N GLU A 60 2.60 6.87 18.12
CA GLU A 60 3.69 7.20 19.04
C GLU A 60 3.91 8.71 19.22
N GLY A 61 3.15 9.55 18.50
CA GLY A 61 3.29 11.00 18.54
C GLY A 61 4.67 11.50 18.07
N ARG A 62 5.34 10.73 17.22
CA ARG A 62 6.63 11.10 16.61
C ARG A 62 6.42 11.94 15.36
N GLU A 63 7.45 12.65 14.96
CA GLU A 63 7.47 13.37 13.69
C GLU A 63 7.38 12.41 12.49
N ASP A 64 6.41 12.64 11.62
CA ASP A 64 6.30 11.93 10.35
C ASP A 64 7.18 12.61 9.30
N THR A 65 8.34 12.06 9.05
CA THR A 65 9.30 12.59 8.07
C THR A 65 9.04 12.15 6.64
N GLY A 66 8.12 11.20 6.41
CA GLY A 66 7.75 10.72 5.08
C GLY A 66 8.77 9.77 4.46
N LEU A 67 8.89 9.80 3.13
CA LEU A 67 9.91 9.04 2.41
C LEU A 67 11.29 9.65 2.64
N THR A 68 12.28 8.80 2.87
CA THR A 68 13.68 9.22 2.85
C THR A 68 14.14 9.49 1.42
N GLU A 69 15.31 10.13 1.24
CA GLU A 69 15.89 10.30 -0.12
C GLU A 69 16.16 8.94 -0.79
N LYS A 70 16.63 7.93 -0.03
CA LYS A 70 16.75 6.56 -0.53
C LYS A 70 15.40 5.98 -0.95
N GLY A 71 14.34 6.21 -0.17
CA GLY A 71 12.97 5.80 -0.52
C GLY A 71 12.52 6.39 -1.84
N LYS A 72 12.74 7.69 -2.04
CA LYS A 72 12.42 8.37 -3.29
C LYS A 72 13.22 7.82 -4.48
N GLU A 73 14.48 7.48 -4.30
CA GLU A 73 15.32 6.85 -5.33
C GLU A 73 14.79 5.46 -5.70
N ILE A 74 14.47 4.63 -4.71
CA ILE A 74 13.88 3.31 -4.93
C ILE A 74 12.53 3.38 -5.64
N VAL A 75 11.68 4.37 -5.31
CA VAL A 75 10.41 4.55 -6.03
C VAL A 75 10.64 4.95 -7.48
N LYS A 76 11.57 5.86 -7.77
CA LYS A 76 11.93 6.22 -9.15
C LYS A 76 12.43 5.00 -9.93
N PHE A 77 13.30 4.22 -9.33
CA PHE A 77 13.85 3.00 -9.94
C PHE A 77 12.75 1.93 -10.14
N GLY A 78 11.85 1.74 -9.17
CA GLY A 78 10.71 0.84 -9.28
C GLY A 78 9.73 1.24 -10.39
N ASN A 79 9.54 2.55 -10.64
CA ASN A 79 8.77 3.03 -11.78
C ASN A 79 9.33 2.56 -13.12
N GLU A 80 10.66 2.51 -13.27
CA GLU A 80 11.35 2.04 -14.49
C GLU A 80 11.15 0.52 -14.66
N LEU A 81 11.21 -0.24 -13.58
CA LEU A 81 11.01 -1.68 -13.57
C LEU A 81 9.52 -2.09 -13.71
N GLY A 82 8.59 -1.18 -13.46
CA GLY A 82 7.16 -1.48 -13.46
C GLY A 82 6.66 -2.14 -12.17
N ILE A 83 7.34 -1.91 -11.05
CA ILE A 83 6.90 -2.34 -9.71
C ILE A 83 5.65 -1.56 -9.30
N ILE A 84 4.73 -2.25 -8.64
CA ILE A 84 3.57 -1.68 -7.96
C ILE A 84 3.94 -1.47 -6.50
N PHE A 85 3.75 -0.24 -5.99
CA PHE A 85 4.01 0.05 -4.58
C PHE A 85 2.75 -0.18 -3.74
N ASP A 86 2.95 -0.89 -2.61
CA ASP A 86 1.94 -1.12 -1.59
C ASP A 86 2.08 -0.09 -0.48
N VAL A 87 1.00 0.65 -0.21
CA VAL A 87 0.95 1.68 0.82
C VAL A 87 0.52 1.16 2.19
N SER A 88 0.21 -0.12 2.30
CA SER A 88 -0.06 -0.72 3.61
C SER A 88 1.15 -0.52 4.52
N HIS A 89 0.93 -0.04 5.74
CA HIS A 89 1.93 0.27 6.77
C HIS A 89 2.69 1.59 6.65
N ILE A 90 2.75 2.28 5.52
CA ILE A 90 3.46 3.57 5.47
C ILE A 90 2.69 4.68 6.20
N SER A 91 3.40 5.72 6.63
CA SER A 91 2.81 6.88 7.28
C SER A 91 2.04 7.75 6.29
N ASP A 92 1.25 8.69 6.81
CA ASP A 92 0.46 9.62 5.99
C ASP A 92 1.36 10.46 5.08
N LYS A 93 2.46 11.00 5.61
CA LYS A 93 3.39 11.76 4.80
C LYS A 93 4.12 10.90 3.79
N SER A 94 4.55 9.68 4.17
CA SER A 94 5.14 8.72 3.23
C SER A 94 4.19 8.39 2.08
N PHE A 95 2.89 8.29 2.36
CA PHE A 95 1.86 8.07 1.34
C PHE A 95 1.83 9.21 0.32
N TRP A 96 1.77 10.46 0.80
CA TRP A 96 1.69 11.61 -0.10
C TRP A 96 2.99 11.83 -0.87
N ASP A 97 4.15 11.65 -0.23
CA ASP A 97 5.45 11.69 -0.92
C ASP A 97 5.52 10.62 -2.04
N LEU A 98 4.97 9.42 -1.81
CA LEU A 98 4.90 8.37 -2.83
C LEU A 98 3.98 8.76 -3.99
N ILE A 99 2.79 9.31 -3.71
CA ILE A 99 1.81 9.74 -4.73
C ILE A 99 2.44 10.74 -5.70
N GLU A 100 3.28 11.65 -5.21
CA GLU A 100 3.93 12.68 -6.04
C GLU A 100 4.89 12.09 -7.08
N ILE A 101 5.52 10.95 -6.77
CA ILE A 101 6.60 10.38 -7.61
C ILE A 101 6.24 9.07 -8.29
N ALA A 102 5.20 8.36 -7.82
CA ALA A 102 4.73 7.12 -8.44
C ALA A 102 4.15 7.37 -9.83
N LYS A 103 4.58 6.56 -10.81
CA LYS A 103 4.11 6.62 -12.21
C LYS A 103 3.22 5.45 -12.59
N LYS A 104 3.03 4.52 -11.68
CA LYS A 104 2.19 3.32 -11.85
C LYS A 104 1.08 3.34 -10.82
N PRO A 105 0.01 2.58 -11.02
CA PRO A 105 -0.99 2.38 -10.00
C PRO A 105 -0.34 1.97 -8.68
N ILE A 106 -0.79 2.58 -7.58
CA ILE A 106 -0.42 2.17 -6.23
C ILE A 106 -1.56 1.39 -5.61
N ILE A 107 -1.25 0.51 -4.69
CA ILE A 107 -2.27 -0.31 -4.03
C ILE A 107 -2.11 -0.26 -2.51
N ALA A 108 -3.19 -0.55 -1.80
CA ALA A 108 -3.14 -0.94 -0.41
C ALA A 108 -3.57 -2.41 -0.34
N THR A 109 -2.65 -3.33 -0.12
CA THR A 109 -2.97 -4.77 -0.10
C THR A 109 -3.90 -5.14 1.04
N HIS A 110 -3.82 -4.41 2.17
CA HIS A 110 -4.60 -4.70 3.38
C HIS A 110 -4.73 -3.46 4.27
N SER A 111 -5.63 -2.54 3.93
CA SER A 111 -5.92 -1.33 4.72
C SER A 111 -7.40 -0.98 4.65
N ASN A 112 -7.99 -0.67 5.80
CA ASN A 112 -9.38 -0.26 5.96
C ASN A 112 -9.52 1.27 5.88
N PHE A 113 -10.56 1.85 6.46
CA PHE A 113 -10.90 3.27 6.30
C PHE A 113 -11.09 3.96 7.64
N ARG A 114 -10.43 5.11 7.83
CA ARG A 114 -10.51 5.92 9.06
C ARG A 114 -11.90 6.47 9.32
N ALA A 115 -12.71 6.64 8.30
CA ALA A 115 -14.10 7.08 8.44
C ALA A 115 -14.96 6.09 9.25
N VAL A 116 -14.62 4.81 9.27
CA VAL A 116 -15.29 3.78 10.06
C VAL A 116 -14.52 3.52 11.37
N CYS A 117 -13.21 3.27 11.27
CA CYS A 117 -12.35 3.01 12.41
C CYS A 117 -11.11 3.91 12.32
N ASN A 118 -11.03 4.92 13.20
CA ASN A 118 -9.95 5.90 13.19
C ASN A 118 -8.66 5.30 13.78
N HIS A 119 -8.03 4.46 13.00
CA HIS A 119 -6.75 3.81 13.32
C HIS A 119 -5.66 4.23 12.33
N SER A 120 -4.41 4.39 12.80
CA SER A 120 -3.27 4.83 11.96
C SER A 120 -3.01 3.90 10.76
N ARG A 121 -3.36 2.62 10.87
CA ARG A 121 -3.24 1.61 9.79
C ARG A 121 -4.28 1.79 8.69
N ASN A 122 -5.31 2.59 8.91
CA ASN A 122 -6.40 2.78 7.98
C ASN A 122 -6.18 4.02 7.10
N LEU A 123 -6.74 3.98 5.91
CA LEU A 123 -6.68 5.05 4.92
C LEU A 123 -7.65 6.18 5.26
N THR A 124 -7.25 7.41 5.00
CA THR A 124 -8.20 8.51 4.92
C THR A 124 -8.99 8.43 3.61
N ASP A 125 -10.13 9.11 3.54
CA ASP A 125 -10.92 9.21 2.30
C ASP A 125 -10.11 9.76 1.12
N ASP A 126 -9.24 10.75 1.39
CA ASP A 126 -8.43 11.37 0.35
C ASP A 126 -7.32 10.44 -0.15
N MET A 127 -6.71 9.65 0.74
CA MET A 127 -5.77 8.59 0.35
C MET A 127 -6.45 7.56 -0.54
N PHE A 128 -7.64 7.09 -0.15
CA PHE A 128 -8.38 6.13 -0.97
C PHE A 128 -8.73 6.69 -2.35
N ARG A 129 -9.20 7.96 -2.42
CA ARG A 129 -9.43 8.63 -3.71
C ARG A 129 -8.16 8.74 -4.54
N ALA A 130 -7.00 8.97 -3.92
CA ALA A 130 -5.72 9.02 -4.62
C ALA A 130 -5.33 7.65 -5.18
N ILE A 131 -5.53 6.56 -4.43
CA ILE A 131 -5.35 5.18 -4.91
C ILE A 131 -6.25 4.93 -6.13
N CYS A 132 -7.54 5.23 -6.03
CA CYS A 132 -8.48 5.06 -7.14
C CYS A 132 -8.07 5.87 -8.38
N ARG A 133 -7.68 7.14 -8.21
CA ARG A 133 -7.20 7.98 -9.32
C ARG A 133 -5.92 7.45 -9.98
N SER A 134 -5.08 6.75 -9.24
CA SER A 134 -3.90 6.08 -9.80
C SER A 134 -4.23 4.82 -10.61
N GLY A 135 -5.48 4.35 -10.56
CA GLY A 135 -5.91 3.06 -11.13
C GLY A 135 -5.62 1.87 -10.21
N GLY A 136 -5.36 2.11 -8.94
CA GLY A 136 -5.07 1.10 -7.94
C GLY A 136 -6.31 0.57 -7.22
N VAL A 137 -6.07 -0.28 -6.24
CA VAL A 137 -7.11 -0.93 -5.42
C VAL A 137 -6.70 -0.93 -3.95
N ALA A 138 -7.69 -0.99 -3.05
CA ALA A 138 -7.48 -1.22 -1.63
C ALA A 138 -8.13 -2.54 -1.21
N GLY A 139 -7.35 -3.42 -0.59
CA GLY A 139 -7.80 -4.67 -0.01
C GLY A 139 -8.24 -4.47 1.45
N PHE A 140 -9.32 -5.12 1.82
CA PHE A 140 -9.84 -5.09 3.18
C PHE A 140 -8.98 -5.94 4.13
N ASN A 141 -8.73 -5.43 5.34
CA ASN A 141 -7.99 -6.10 6.40
C ASN A 141 -8.94 -6.53 7.51
N MET A 142 -9.06 -7.83 7.73
CA MET A 142 -9.94 -8.40 8.77
C MET A 142 -9.33 -8.39 10.19
N CYS A 143 -8.23 -7.68 10.42
CA CYS A 143 -7.66 -7.53 11.76
C CYS A 143 -8.59 -6.68 12.63
N ALA A 144 -9.15 -7.26 13.67
CA ALA A 144 -10.20 -6.65 14.49
C ALA A 144 -9.92 -5.20 14.93
N PRO A 145 -8.73 -4.82 15.45
CA PRO A 145 -8.43 -3.45 15.83
C PRO A 145 -8.49 -2.43 14.68
N PHE A 146 -8.44 -2.87 13.43
CA PHE A 146 -8.49 -2.01 12.25
C PHE A 146 -9.89 -1.94 11.64
N VAL A 147 -10.77 -2.87 12.06
CA VAL A 147 -12.18 -2.90 11.65
C VAL A 147 -13.02 -2.01 12.58
N GLY A 148 -12.83 -2.12 13.89
CA GLY A 148 -13.58 -1.36 14.89
C GLY A 148 -13.20 -1.73 16.31
N GLU A 149 -13.82 -1.08 17.30
CA GLU A 149 -13.60 -1.36 18.72
C GLU A 149 -14.22 -2.73 19.13
N ASP A 150 -15.41 -3.01 18.59
CA ASP A 150 -16.11 -4.32 18.77
C ASP A 150 -16.66 -4.75 17.40
N PRO A 151 -15.79 -5.27 16.51
CA PRO A 151 -16.15 -5.47 15.11
C PRO A 151 -17.05 -6.68 14.91
N ASP A 152 -18.10 -6.45 14.15
CA ASP A 152 -19.04 -7.46 13.66
C ASP A 152 -19.12 -7.43 12.11
N LEU A 153 -20.07 -8.17 11.55
CA LEU A 153 -20.26 -8.20 10.10
C LEU A 153 -20.78 -6.88 9.54
N ASP A 154 -21.57 -6.14 10.31
CA ASP A 154 -22.11 -4.85 9.92
C ASP A 154 -20.99 -3.82 9.88
N THR A 155 -20.10 -3.79 10.87
CA THR A 155 -18.90 -2.95 10.88
C THR A 155 -17.98 -3.28 9.69
N CYS A 156 -17.81 -4.56 9.34
CA CYS A 156 -17.09 -4.94 8.13
C CYS A 156 -17.78 -4.41 6.88
N ALA A 157 -19.11 -4.51 6.79
CA ALA A 157 -19.88 -4.02 5.64
C ALA A 157 -19.78 -2.50 5.49
N ASP A 158 -19.74 -1.74 6.58
CA ASP A 158 -19.60 -0.28 6.57
C ASP A 158 -18.33 0.17 5.84
N HIS A 159 -17.22 -0.55 6.00
CA HIS A 159 -15.98 -0.27 5.26
C HIS A 159 -16.19 -0.38 3.74
N PHE A 160 -17.04 -1.26 3.26
CA PHE A 160 -17.33 -1.39 1.82
C PHE A 160 -18.37 -0.36 1.36
N ILE A 161 -19.43 -0.12 2.14
CA ILE A 161 -20.55 0.75 1.78
C ILE A 161 -20.11 2.21 1.63
N ILE A 162 -19.36 2.73 2.60
CA ILE A 162 -18.89 4.14 2.60
C ILE A 162 -18.06 4.42 1.35
N HIS A 163 -17.34 3.44 0.84
CA HIS A 163 -16.44 3.63 -0.30
C HIS A 163 -17.07 3.28 -1.65
N SER A 164 -18.05 2.39 -1.70
CA SER A 164 -18.84 2.16 -2.92
C SER A 164 -19.53 3.45 -3.39
N CYS A 165 -20.01 4.26 -2.44
CA CYS A 165 -20.64 5.54 -2.75
C CYS A 165 -19.64 6.64 -3.13
N LYS A 166 -18.34 6.52 -2.77
CA LYS A 166 -17.32 7.56 -2.96
C LYS A 166 -16.40 7.30 -4.15
N CYS A 167 -16.32 6.05 -4.64
CA CYS A 167 -15.55 5.68 -5.83
C CYS A 167 -16.31 5.86 -7.16
N ILE A 168 -17.60 6.21 -7.13
CA ILE A 168 -18.32 6.65 -8.31
C ILE A 168 -17.99 8.14 -8.55
N CYS A 169 -16.75 8.43 -8.80
CA CYS A 169 -16.36 9.64 -9.50
C CYS A 169 -16.04 9.23 -10.94
N ILE A 170 -17.05 9.39 -11.77
CA ILE A 170 -16.96 9.42 -13.24
C ILE A 170 -15.91 10.44 -13.66
#